data_11dfa225fd9539c0e904c98c3b401852
#
_entry.id   11dfa225fd9539c0e904c98c3b401852
#
_cell.length_a   1.000
_cell.length_b   1.000
_cell.length_c   1.000
_cell.angle_alpha   90.00
_cell.angle_beta   90.00
_cell.angle_gamma   90.00
#
_symmetry.space_group_name_H-M   'P 1'
#
loop_
_entity.id
_entity.type
_entity.pdbx_description
1 polymer ?
#
loop_
_entity_poly.entity_id
_entity_poly.type
_entity_poly.pdbx_seq_one_letter_code
_entity_poly.pdbx_strand_id
1 'polypeptide(L)'
;MKIVAIARDKCFSPHSVENDYAILQAVVEGLQQPIVWVAEEQVRIAGLPPADLYLTMARSAAVLQQLAEAEKAGKRVVNAAESVAQCVRSVLHRVLQAHAIPLPPTEGNAGYWLKRGDASAQEQGDVVFCRDKEALAMQQQLFVQRGVTDWVVEAHLPGDLLKFYGVAGGFFQYFYPSDDGISKFGDEQRNGLAHHYAFDATQLQTMVEQVAALTGVEVYGGDVIVAPSGEFFLIDFNDWPSFSRCRETAAKAIVAWVKHNYLNETK
;
A
#
# COMPACT_ATOMS: atom_id res chain seq x y z
N MET A 1 19.37 3.44 -21.69
CA MET A 1 18.35 4.03 -20.81
C MET A 1 18.93 4.16 -19.40
N LYS A 2 18.80 5.33 -18.77
CA LYS A 2 19.27 5.57 -17.39
C LYS A 2 18.14 5.30 -16.41
N ILE A 3 18.42 4.47 -15.39
CA ILE A 3 17.42 4.06 -14.39
C ILE A 3 17.87 4.58 -13.02
N VAL A 4 16.92 5.12 -12.26
CA VAL A 4 17.12 5.53 -10.87
C VAL A 4 16.15 4.76 -9.98
N ALA A 5 16.63 4.17 -8.90
CA ALA A 5 15.84 3.56 -7.85
C ALA A 5 15.79 4.49 -6.63
N ILE A 6 14.59 4.83 -6.15
CA ILE A 6 14.37 5.73 -5.03
C ILE A 6 13.81 4.93 -3.85
N ALA A 7 14.63 4.78 -2.81
CA ALA A 7 14.22 4.12 -1.59
C ALA A 7 13.33 5.03 -0.73
N ARG A 8 12.28 4.47 -0.12
CA ARG A 8 11.33 5.16 0.77
C ARG A 8 12.05 5.77 1.98
N ASP A 9 11.66 6.98 2.35
CA ASP A 9 12.06 7.58 3.63
C ASP A 9 11.47 6.75 4.79
N LYS A 10 12.33 6.48 5.78
CA LYS A 10 11.97 5.67 6.96
C LYS A 10 10.75 6.20 7.73
N CYS A 11 10.45 7.49 7.66
CA CYS A 11 9.28 8.07 8.33
C CYS A 11 7.96 7.50 7.78
N PHE A 12 7.91 7.04 6.52
CA PHE A 12 6.71 6.45 5.92
C PHE A 12 6.55 4.95 6.16
N SER A 13 7.58 4.27 6.68
CA SER A 13 7.55 2.84 6.96
C SER A 13 8.52 2.45 8.08
N PRO A 14 8.41 3.05 9.28
CA PRO A 14 9.41 2.92 10.34
C PRO A 14 9.63 1.48 10.80
N HIS A 15 8.60 0.62 10.67
CA HIS A 15 8.65 -0.79 11.08
C HIS A 15 9.02 -1.76 9.94
N SER A 16 9.32 -1.25 8.74
CA SER A 16 9.55 -2.08 7.54
C SER A 16 10.77 -1.64 6.71
N VAL A 17 11.61 -0.77 7.22
CA VAL A 17 12.74 -0.15 6.50
C VAL A 17 13.61 -1.21 5.79
N GLU A 18 14.02 -2.25 6.52
CA GLU A 18 14.86 -3.31 5.96
C GLU A 18 14.14 -4.12 4.88
N ASN A 19 12.85 -4.39 5.07
CA ASN A 19 12.06 -5.14 4.11
C ASN A 19 11.76 -4.32 2.84
N ASP A 20 11.52 -3.01 2.99
CA ASP A 20 11.33 -2.10 1.86
C ASP A 20 12.61 -1.98 1.04
N TYR A 21 13.76 -1.84 1.73
CA TYR A 21 15.07 -1.86 1.07
C TYR A 21 15.30 -3.18 0.33
N ALA A 22 15.02 -4.30 0.97
CA ALA A 22 15.29 -5.63 0.42
C ALA A 22 14.45 -5.95 -0.83
N ILE A 23 13.17 -5.52 -0.91
CA ILE A 23 12.39 -5.72 -2.15
C ILE A 23 12.90 -4.85 -3.27
N LEU A 24 13.20 -3.57 -3.01
CA LEU A 24 13.71 -2.68 -4.05
C LEU A 24 15.08 -3.16 -4.56
N GLN A 25 15.96 -3.65 -3.65
CA GLN A 25 17.24 -4.24 -4.00
C GLN A 25 17.07 -5.48 -4.89
N ALA A 26 16.18 -6.40 -4.52
CA ALA A 26 15.91 -7.60 -5.32
C ALA A 26 15.44 -7.27 -6.74
N VAL A 27 14.61 -6.22 -6.90
CA VAL A 27 14.18 -5.73 -8.20
C VAL A 27 15.35 -5.13 -8.98
N VAL A 28 16.15 -4.28 -8.35
CA VAL A 28 17.32 -3.65 -8.98
C VAL A 28 18.32 -4.70 -9.49
N GLU A 29 18.64 -5.68 -8.65
CA GLU A 29 19.52 -6.81 -9.02
C GLU A 29 18.94 -7.65 -10.15
N GLY A 30 17.63 -7.93 -10.12
CA GLY A 30 16.94 -8.73 -11.14
C GLY A 30 16.84 -8.06 -12.51
N LEU A 31 16.91 -6.73 -12.57
CA LEU A 31 16.92 -5.98 -13.83
C LEU A 31 18.24 -6.13 -14.59
N GLN A 32 19.34 -6.40 -13.89
CA GLN A 32 20.69 -6.58 -14.49
C GLN A 32 21.11 -5.38 -15.36
N GLN A 33 20.77 -4.17 -14.94
CA GLN A 33 21.08 -2.92 -15.60
C GLN A 33 21.86 -1.99 -14.63
N PRO A 34 22.67 -1.08 -15.12
CA PRO A 34 23.26 -0.04 -14.28
C PRO A 34 22.14 0.87 -13.72
N ILE A 35 21.94 0.83 -12.41
CA ILE A 35 20.90 1.60 -11.71
C ILE A 35 21.56 2.50 -10.67
N VAL A 36 21.20 3.79 -10.68
CA VAL A 36 21.59 4.73 -9.65
C VAL A 36 20.60 4.62 -8.49
N TRP A 37 21.14 4.35 -7.31
CA TRP A 37 20.35 4.24 -6.09
C TRP A 37 20.40 5.55 -5.31
N VAL A 38 19.23 6.05 -4.86
CA VAL A 38 19.12 7.26 -4.03
C VAL A 38 18.07 7.06 -2.93
N ALA A 39 18.28 7.69 -1.78
CA ALA A 39 17.25 7.77 -0.75
C ALA A 39 16.26 8.90 -1.06
N GLU A 40 14.99 8.73 -0.72
CA GLU A 40 13.96 9.76 -0.88
C GLU A 40 14.35 11.09 -0.22
N GLU A 41 14.97 11.03 0.97
CA GLU A 41 15.45 12.21 1.68
C GLU A 41 16.50 12.99 0.85
N GLN A 42 17.39 12.28 0.16
CA GLN A 42 18.38 12.92 -0.73
C GLN A 42 17.72 13.61 -1.92
N VAL A 43 16.69 12.98 -2.51
CA VAL A 43 15.91 13.60 -3.59
C VAL A 43 15.22 14.87 -3.11
N ARG A 44 14.66 14.84 -1.90
CA ARG A 44 14.00 16.01 -1.30
C ARG A 44 14.93 17.19 -1.12
N ILE A 45 16.21 16.95 -0.80
CA ILE A 45 17.22 17.99 -0.53
C ILE A 45 17.92 18.46 -1.82
N ALA A 46 18.36 17.52 -2.66
CA ALA A 46 19.24 17.79 -3.79
C ALA A 46 18.50 17.80 -5.14
N GLY A 47 17.22 17.43 -5.16
CA GLY A 47 16.45 17.28 -6.39
C GLY A 47 16.55 15.89 -7.01
N LEU A 48 15.69 15.65 -7.99
CA LEU A 48 15.58 14.38 -8.70
C LEU A 48 16.75 14.19 -9.66
N PRO A 49 17.56 13.10 -9.52
CA PRO A 49 18.63 12.82 -10.49
C PRO A 49 18.03 12.55 -11.88
N PRO A 50 18.67 13.01 -12.97
CA PRO A 50 18.14 12.78 -14.32
C PRO A 50 18.14 11.29 -14.67
N ALA A 51 16.98 10.77 -15.12
CA ALA A 51 16.80 9.41 -15.57
C ALA A 51 15.76 9.32 -16.70
N ASP A 52 15.63 8.14 -17.30
CA ASP A 52 14.58 7.81 -18.25
C ASP A 52 13.47 6.99 -17.58
N LEU A 53 13.83 6.23 -16.54
CA LEU A 53 12.92 5.44 -15.71
C LEU A 53 13.28 5.63 -14.23
N TYR A 54 12.26 5.86 -13.42
CA TYR A 54 12.33 5.86 -11.96
C TYR A 54 11.55 4.68 -11.39
N LEU A 55 12.23 3.86 -10.59
CA LEU A 55 11.61 2.84 -9.75
C LEU A 55 11.53 3.44 -8.35
N THR A 56 10.33 3.77 -7.89
CA THR A 56 10.22 4.62 -6.71
C THR A 56 9.29 4.05 -5.65
N MET A 57 9.76 4.07 -4.42
CA MET A 57 8.96 3.83 -3.22
C MET A 57 8.68 5.14 -2.45
N ALA A 58 8.98 6.30 -3.03
CA ALA A 58 8.80 7.60 -2.41
C ALA A 58 7.33 7.93 -2.15
N ARG A 59 7.06 8.63 -1.03
CA ARG A 59 5.72 9.06 -0.60
C ARG A 59 5.63 10.54 -0.21
N SER A 60 6.75 11.23 -0.02
CA SER A 60 6.70 12.66 0.33
C SER A 60 6.13 13.49 -0.83
N ALA A 61 5.23 14.42 -0.50
CA ALA A 61 4.60 15.28 -1.50
C ALA A 61 5.62 16.03 -2.37
N ALA A 62 6.74 16.47 -1.77
CA ALA A 62 7.80 17.18 -2.50
C ALA A 62 8.51 16.31 -3.54
N VAL A 63 8.72 15.01 -3.26
CA VAL A 63 9.34 14.07 -4.21
C VAL A 63 8.32 13.63 -5.26
N LEU A 64 7.09 13.37 -4.86
CA LEU A 64 5.99 13.04 -5.79
C LEU A 64 5.75 14.17 -6.79
N GLN A 65 5.83 15.43 -6.36
CA GLN A 65 5.74 16.57 -7.28
C GLN A 65 6.86 16.56 -8.32
N GLN A 66 8.12 16.33 -7.91
CA GLN A 66 9.24 16.24 -8.84
C GLN A 66 9.10 15.07 -9.82
N LEU A 67 8.60 13.92 -9.35
CA LEU A 67 8.33 12.77 -10.20
C LEU A 67 7.21 13.07 -11.21
N ALA A 68 6.13 13.74 -10.79
CA ALA A 68 5.05 14.16 -11.68
C ALA A 68 5.53 15.16 -12.76
N GLU A 69 6.47 16.04 -12.42
CA GLU A 69 7.10 16.93 -13.41
C GLU A 69 7.98 16.15 -14.39
N ALA A 70 8.71 15.15 -13.92
CA ALA A 70 9.47 14.24 -14.78
C ALA A 70 8.55 13.44 -15.73
N GLU A 71 7.40 12.96 -15.26
CA GLU A 71 6.39 12.28 -16.09
C GLU A 71 5.85 13.21 -17.18
N LYS A 72 5.54 14.47 -16.86
CA LYS A 72 5.13 15.49 -17.85
C LYS A 72 6.22 15.75 -18.88
N ALA A 73 7.49 15.58 -18.51
CA ALA A 73 8.64 15.67 -19.42
C ALA A 73 8.92 14.36 -20.18
N GLY A 74 7.99 13.38 -20.15
CA GLY A 74 8.07 12.12 -20.87
C GLY A 74 8.93 11.04 -20.21
N LYS A 75 9.27 11.21 -18.92
CA LYS A 75 9.96 10.18 -18.13
C LYS A 75 8.97 9.15 -17.61
N ARG A 76 9.46 7.94 -17.34
CA ARG A 76 8.64 6.80 -16.84
C ARG A 76 8.86 6.67 -15.33
N VAL A 77 7.79 6.41 -14.59
CA VAL A 77 7.82 6.28 -13.13
C VAL A 77 6.96 5.07 -12.71
N VAL A 78 7.49 4.20 -11.88
CA VAL A 78 6.79 3.02 -11.35
C VAL A 78 6.88 3.03 -9.81
N ASN A 79 5.77 3.17 -9.09
CA ASN A 79 4.42 3.56 -9.51
C ASN A 79 4.40 5.06 -9.87
N ALA A 80 3.52 5.45 -10.80
CA ALA A 80 3.33 6.83 -11.17
C ALA A 80 3.02 7.72 -9.96
N ALA A 81 3.50 8.98 -9.98
CA ALA A 81 3.36 9.90 -8.84
C ALA A 81 1.90 10.16 -8.45
N GLU A 82 1.01 10.32 -9.45
CA GLU A 82 -0.42 10.49 -9.21
C GLU A 82 -1.05 9.23 -8.63
N SER A 83 -0.63 8.04 -9.07
CA SER A 83 -1.11 6.76 -8.56
C SER A 83 -0.74 6.57 -7.09
N VAL A 84 0.46 6.96 -6.67
CA VAL A 84 0.86 6.96 -5.26
C VAL A 84 0.02 7.93 -4.45
N ALA A 85 -0.30 9.12 -4.99
CA ALA A 85 -1.16 10.09 -4.33
C ALA A 85 -2.61 9.58 -4.16
N GLN A 86 -3.12 8.73 -5.07
CA GLN A 86 -4.41 8.07 -4.93
C GLN A 86 -4.45 7.06 -3.77
N CYS A 87 -3.31 6.60 -3.26
CA CYS A 87 -3.24 5.72 -2.09
C CYS A 87 -3.35 6.45 -0.74
N VAL A 88 -3.46 7.78 -0.72
CA VAL A 88 -3.80 8.53 0.50
C VAL A 88 -5.18 8.07 0.98
N ARG A 89 -5.29 7.65 2.25
CA ARG A 89 -6.43 6.87 2.75
C ARG A 89 -7.80 7.51 2.49
N SER A 90 -7.97 8.79 2.75
CA SER A 90 -9.26 9.48 2.51
C SER A 90 -9.55 9.65 1.02
N VAL A 91 -8.54 9.82 0.19
CA VAL A 91 -8.68 9.87 -1.28
C VAL A 91 -9.09 8.50 -1.79
N LEU A 92 -8.34 7.46 -1.42
CA LEU A 92 -8.60 6.08 -1.79
C LEU A 92 -10.02 5.65 -1.36
N HIS A 93 -10.39 5.90 -0.09
CA HIS A 93 -11.71 5.52 0.44
C HIS A 93 -12.86 6.10 -0.40
N ARG A 94 -12.76 7.36 -0.83
CA ARG A 94 -13.75 7.99 -1.73
C ARG A 94 -13.80 7.32 -3.10
N VAL A 95 -12.66 6.99 -3.69
CA VAL A 95 -12.59 6.27 -4.96
C VAL A 95 -13.24 4.90 -4.84
N LEU A 96 -12.92 4.16 -3.79
CA LEU A 96 -13.45 2.81 -3.55
C LEU A 96 -14.97 2.83 -3.34
N GLN A 97 -15.49 3.78 -2.56
CA GLN A 97 -16.93 3.96 -2.36
C GLN A 97 -17.65 4.29 -3.68
N ALA A 98 -17.09 5.20 -4.47
CA ALA A 98 -17.68 5.60 -5.76
C ALA A 98 -17.79 4.43 -6.75
N HIS A 99 -16.95 3.41 -6.62
CA HIS A 99 -16.91 2.24 -7.49
C HIS A 99 -17.49 0.98 -6.84
N ALA A 100 -18.19 1.13 -5.71
CA ALA A 100 -18.83 0.04 -4.97
C ALA A 100 -17.88 -1.12 -4.61
N ILE A 101 -16.61 -0.83 -4.35
CA ILE A 101 -15.66 -1.80 -3.82
C ILE A 101 -16.11 -2.17 -2.39
N PRO A 102 -16.17 -3.46 -2.02
CA PRO A 102 -16.54 -3.89 -0.69
C PRO A 102 -15.62 -3.31 0.39
N LEU A 103 -16.14 -2.41 1.20
CA LEU A 103 -15.48 -1.79 2.35
C LEU A 103 -16.24 -2.12 3.63
N PRO A 104 -15.58 -2.13 4.81
CA PRO A 104 -16.29 -2.17 6.08
C PRO A 104 -17.33 -1.05 6.16
N PRO A 105 -18.53 -1.32 6.72
CA PRO A 105 -19.51 -0.25 6.91
C PRO A 105 -19.00 0.78 7.93
N THR A 106 -19.61 1.95 7.96
CA THR A 106 -19.29 2.99 8.95
C THR A 106 -19.98 2.74 10.30
N GLU A 107 -20.98 1.85 10.34
CA GLU A 107 -21.75 1.50 11.52
C GLU A 107 -21.62 0.01 11.81
N GLY A 108 -21.45 -0.34 13.10
CA GLY A 108 -21.33 -1.73 13.56
C GLY A 108 -21.47 -1.84 15.07
N ASN A 109 -21.46 -3.07 15.57
CA ASN A 109 -21.63 -3.39 16.98
C ASN A 109 -20.41 -4.06 17.63
N ALA A 110 -19.35 -4.30 16.85
CA ALA A 110 -18.13 -4.94 17.32
C ALA A 110 -16.97 -3.95 17.55
N GLY A 111 -17.26 -2.65 17.52
CA GLY A 111 -16.29 -1.56 17.63
C GLY A 111 -15.98 -0.88 16.31
N TYR A 112 -15.05 0.04 16.35
CA TYR A 112 -14.70 0.91 15.21
C TYR A 112 -13.20 1.07 15.07
N TRP A 113 -12.76 1.29 13.84
CA TRP A 113 -11.42 1.75 13.53
C TRP A 113 -11.47 3.21 13.13
N LEU A 114 -10.73 4.05 13.84
CA LEU A 114 -10.45 5.42 13.44
C LEU A 114 -9.06 5.47 12.83
N LYS A 115 -8.97 5.89 11.57
CA LYS A 115 -7.73 5.88 10.80
C LYS A 115 -7.45 7.27 10.26
N ARG A 116 -6.25 7.81 10.48
CA ARG A 116 -5.82 9.07 9.87
C ARG A 116 -5.97 9.00 8.35
N GLY A 117 -6.58 10.01 7.75
CA GLY A 117 -6.97 10.06 6.35
C GLY A 117 -5.95 10.71 5.41
N ASP A 118 -5.31 11.79 5.88
CA ASP A 118 -4.44 12.68 5.09
C ASP A 118 -3.02 12.15 4.84
N ALA A 119 -2.61 11.09 5.56
CA ALA A 119 -1.29 10.50 5.44
C ALA A 119 -1.32 9.01 5.79
N SER A 120 -0.24 8.30 5.42
CA SER A 120 0.03 6.96 5.96
C SER A 120 0.24 7.03 7.47
N ALA A 121 -0.11 5.98 8.20
CA ALA A 121 0.16 5.89 9.63
C ALA A 121 1.68 5.99 9.89
N GLN A 122 2.09 7.02 10.62
CA GLN A 122 3.49 7.31 10.96
C GLN A 122 3.76 7.17 12.44
N GLU A 123 2.73 7.40 13.26
CA GLU A 123 2.82 7.38 14.72
C GLU A 123 1.84 6.38 15.31
N GLN A 124 2.17 5.91 16.51
CA GLN A 124 1.23 5.16 17.31
C GLN A 124 0.02 6.06 17.61
N GLY A 125 -1.18 5.61 17.25
CA GLY A 125 -2.40 6.39 17.39
C GLY A 125 -2.90 7.04 16.09
N ASP A 126 -2.26 6.82 14.94
CA ASP A 126 -2.82 7.20 13.62
C ASP A 126 -3.84 6.18 13.10
N VAL A 127 -3.84 4.98 13.66
CA VAL A 127 -4.87 3.95 13.51
C VAL A 127 -5.24 3.44 14.89
N VAL A 128 -6.49 3.63 15.28
CA VAL A 128 -6.96 3.31 16.65
C VAL A 128 -8.24 2.51 16.62
N PHE A 129 -8.26 1.44 17.40
CA PHE A 129 -9.49 0.72 17.68
C PHE A 129 -10.28 1.40 18.82
N CYS A 130 -11.57 1.62 18.57
CA CYS A 130 -12.54 2.16 19.50
C CYS A 130 -13.61 1.11 19.80
N ARG A 131 -13.77 0.72 21.05
CA ARG A 131 -14.69 -0.36 21.42
C ARG A 131 -16.18 -0.03 21.19
N ASP A 132 -16.51 1.27 21.21
CA ASP A 132 -17.86 1.81 21.10
C ASP A 132 -17.82 3.24 20.52
N LYS A 133 -19.00 3.84 20.32
CA LYS A 133 -19.14 5.22 19.80
C LYS A 133 -18.61 6.28 20.74
N GLU A 134 -18.64 6.05 22.05
CA GLU A 134 -18.11 6.99 23.03
C GLU A 134 -16.57 7.04 22.94
N ALA A 135 -15.93 5.88 22.89
CA ALA A 135 -14.50 5.77 22.66
C ALA A 135 -14.09 6.37 21.30
N LEU A 136 -14.90 6.17 20.26
CA LEU A 136 -14.67 6.77 18.94
C LEU A 136 -14.70 8.31 19.03
N ALA A 137 -15.72 8.87 19.66
CA ALA A 137 -15.84 10.33 19.82
C ALA A 137 -14.65 10.93 20.60
N MET A 138 -14.19 10.24 21.65
CA MET A 138 -13.00 10.66 22.40
C MET A 138 -11.74 10.65 21.52
N GLN A 139 -11.54 9.60 20.73
CA GLN A 139 -10.36 9.50 19.83
C GLN A 139 -10.40 10.54 18.72
N GLN A 140 -11.57 10.85 18.17
CA GLN A 140 -11.73 11.94 17.20
C GLN A 140 -11.34 13.30 17.80
N GLN A 141 -11.69 13.58 19.07
CA GLN A 141 -11.24 14.78 19.77
C GLN A 141 -9.71 14.82 19.93
N LEU A 142 -9.08 13.68 20.26
CA LEU A 142 -7.63 13.59 20.33
C LEU A 142 -6.97 13.81 18.96
N PHE A 143 -7.57 13.33 17.87
CA PHE A 143 -7.10 13.62 16.52
C PHE A 143 -7.12 15.13 16.24
N VAL A 144 -8.23 15.81 16.56
CA VAL A 144 -8.34 17.26 16.40
C VAL A 144 -7.27 18.00 17.24
N GLN A 145 -7.02 17.57 18.48
CA GLN A 145 -5.98 18.16 19.34
C GLN A 145 -4.57 17.99 18.77
N ARG A 146 -4.32 16.90 18.03
CA ARG A 146 -3.07 16.65 17.30
C ARG A 146 -3.01 17.37 15.95
N GLY A 147 -4.04 18.13 15.57
CA GLY A 147 -4.13 18.80 14.28
C GLY A 147 -4.55 17.88 13.11
N VAL A 148 -4.96 16.64 13.40
CA VAL A 148 -5.50 15.71 12.39
C VAL A 148 -6.97 16.02 12.20
N THR A 149 -7.35 16.51 11.03
CA THR A 149 -8.73 16.91 10.70
C THR A 149 -9.36 16.04 9.64
N ASP A 150 -8.59 15.16 9.03
CA ASP A 150 -9.03 14.21 8.00
C ASP A 150 -8.84 12.77 8.50
N TRP A 151 -9.91 11.99 8.54
CA TRP A 151 -9.90 10.60 8.98
C TRP A 151 -10.99 9.76 8.30
N VAL A 152 -10.79 8.45 8.35
CA VAL A 152 -11.78 7.45 7.94
C VAL A 152 -12.22 6.67 9.17
N VAL A 153 -13.53 6.39 9.26
CA VAL A 153 -14.12 5.52 10.28
C VAL A 153 -14.69 4.29 9.60
N GLU A 154 -14.32 3.13 10.11
CA GLU A 154 -14.81 1.83 9.66
C GLU A 154 -15.25 0.99 10.85
N ALA A 155 -16.37 0.27 10.73
CA ALA A 155 -16.75 -0.71 11.74
C ALA A 155 -15.73 -1.86 11.78
N HIS A 156 -15.44 -2.36 12.96
CA HIS A 156 -14.68 -3.59 13.10
C HIS A 156 -15.48 -4.79 12.60
N LEU A 157 -14.91 -5.54 11.69
CA LEU A 157 -15.49 -6.78 11.16
C LEU A 157 -14.76 -7.97 11.77
N PRO A 158 -15.47 -8.84 12.53
CA PRO A 158 -14.93 -10.15 12.90
C PRO A 158 -14.73 -11.01 11.65
N GLY A 159 -13.55 -11.61 11.55
CA GLY A 159 -13.19 -12.43 10.39
C GLY A 159 -11.70 -12.69 10.29
N ASP A 160 -11.28 -13.37 9.25
CA ASP A 160 -9.89 -13.67 8.99
C ASP A 160 -9.21 -12.45 8.33
N LEU A 161 -8.12 -11.99 8.90
CA LEU A 161 -7.26 -11.00 8.26
C LEU A 161 -6.39 -11.69 7.21
N LEU A 162 -6.45 -11.21 5.97
CA LEU A 162 -5.54 -11.59 4.89
C LEU A 162 -4.72 -10.40 4.46
N LYS A 163 -3.42 -10.63 4.24
CA LYS A 163 -2.55 -9.72 3.49
C LYS A 163 -2.44 -10.19 2.05
N PHE A 164 -2.60 -9.28 1.10
CA PHE A 164 -2.39 -9.59 -0.31
C PHE A 164 -1.27 -8.73 -0.91
N TYR A 165 -0.69 -9.26 -1.96
CA TYR A 165 0.34 -8.60 -2.76
C TYR A 165 0.05 -8.83 -4.23
N GLY A 166 0.24 -7.79 -5.04
CA GLY A 166 0.00 -7.85 -6.47
C GLY A 166 0.98 -7.01 -7.29
N VAL A 167 1.14 -7.43 -8.53
CA VAL A 167 1.86 -6.68 -9.57
C VAL A 167 1.01 -6.74 -10.83
N ALA A 168 0.86 -5.63 -11.51
CA ALA A 168 0.16 -5.58 -12.79
C ALA A 168 0.72 -6.66 -13.73
N GLY A 169 -0.17 -7.27 -14.54
CA GLY A 169 0.20 -8.42 -15.35
C GLY A 169 -0.11 -9.79 -14.72
N GLY A 170 -0.84 -9.81 -13.57
CA GLY A 170 -1.45 -11.01 -13.04
C GLY A 170 -0.73 -11.69 -11.88
N PHE A 171 0.36 -11.11 -11.36
CA PHE A 171 0.92 -11.63 -10.12
C PHE A 171 0.01 -11.27 -8.95
N PHE A 172 -0.46 -12.27 -8.21
CA PHE A 172 -1.26 -12.13 -7.01
C PHE A 172 -0.93 -13.25 -6.02
N GLN A 173 -0.71 -12.88 -4.75
CA GLN A 173 -0.57 -13.82 -3.63
C GLN A 173 -1.22 -13.24 -2.37
N TYR A 174 -1.76 -14.11 -1.53
CA TYR A 174 -2.32 -13.73 -0.23
C TYR A 174 -1.82 -14.65 0.89
N PHE A 175 -1.86 -14.15 2.11
CA PHE A 175 -1.33 -14.82 3.29
C PHE A 175 -2.18 -14.47 4.51
N TYR A 176 -2.29 -15.41 5.43
CA TYR A 176 -2.86 -15.18 6.75
C TYR A 176 -1.72 -14.77 7.72
N PRO A 177 -1.67 -13.53 8.24
CA PRO A 177 -0.61 -13.09 9.13
C PRO A 177 -0.48 -13.95 10.39
N SER A 178 -1.60 -14.47 10.90
CA SER A 178 -1.64 -15.31 12.09
C SER A 178 -0.95 -16.67 11.95
N ASP A 179 -0.83 -17.21 10.74
CA ASP A 179 -0.23 -18.53 10.51
C ASP A 179 1.29 -18.52 10.75
N ASP A 180 1.94 -17.38 10.54
CA ASP A 180 3.38 -17.24 10.71
C ASP A 180 3.79 -16.85 12.13
N GLY A 181 2.83 -16.60 13.02
CA GLY A 181 3.09 -16.08 14.37
C GLY A 181 3.69 -14.67 14.38
N ILE A 182 3.78 -14.01 13.25
CA ILE A 182 4.39 -12.69 13.08
C ILE A 182 3.28 -11.66 12.91
N SER A 183 2.85 -11.06 14.01
CA SER A 183 2.09 -9.80 13.96
C SER A 183 3.06 -8.64 14.10
N LYS A 184 3.15 -7.78 13.09
CA LYS A 184 3.93 -6.54 13.14
C LYS A 184 3.25 -5.46 14.01
N PHE A 185 1.93 -5.53 14.13
CA PHE A 185 1.11 -4.57 14.87
C PHE A 185 0.19 -5.33 15.83
N GLY A 186 0.16 -4.93 17.10
CA GLY A 186 -0.69 -5.57 18.13
C GLY A 186 -2.17 -5.63 17.74
N ASP A 187 -2.64 -4.72 16.90
CA ASP A 187 -4.02 -4.65 16.43
C ASP A 187 -4.38 -5.70 15.36
N GLU A 188 -3.39 -6.25 14.63
CA GLU A 188 -3.62 -7.39 13.72
C GLU A 188 -4.08 -8.64 14.47
N GLN A 189 -3.77 -8.75 15.77
CA GLN A 189 -4.18 -9.85 16.64
C GLN A 189 -5.65 -9.78 17.07
N ARG A 190 -6.35 -8.66 16.83
CA ARG A 190 -7.70 -8.46 17.34
C ARG A 190 -8.70 -9.46 16.80
N ASN A 191 -8.56 -9.91 15.57
CA ASN A 191 -9.38 -10.96 15.00
C ASN A 191 -8.92 -12.38 15.40
N GLY A 192 -7.80 -12.50 16.12
CA GLY A 192 -7.27 -13.77 16.58
C GLY A 192 -6.58 -14.59 15.49
N LEU A 193 -6.52 -15.90 15.72
CA LEU A 193 -6.02 -16.85 14.73
C LEU A 193 -7.00 -16.98 13.58
N ALA A 194 -6.49 -17.15 12.36
CA ALA A 194 -7.34 -17.39 11.20
C ALA A 194 -8.11 -18.71 11.33
N HIS A 195 -9.38 -18.65 10.98
CA HIS A 195 -10.28 -19.81 10.89
C HIS A 195 -10.24 -20.44 9.49
N HIS A 196 -9.57 -19.78 8.54
CA HIS A 196 -9.51 -20.15 7.13
C HIS A 196 -10.91 -20.30 6.51
N TYR A 197 -11.77 -19.30 6.73
CA TYR A 197 -13.10 -19.26 6.12
C TYR A 197 -12.98 -19.38 4.61
N ALA A 198 -13.86 -20.22 4.02
CA ALA A 198 -13.88 -20.39 2.59
C ALA A 198 -14.32 -19.11 1.89
N PHE A 199 -13.59 -18.68 0.87
CA PHE A 199 -13.90 -17.53 0.03
C PHE A 199 -13.44 -17.78 -1.40
N ASP A 200 -13.88 -16.96 -2.35
CA ASP A 200 -13.45 -17.05 -3.74
C ASP A 200 -12.19 -16.17 -3.95
N ALA A 201 -11.03 -16.80 -3.98
CA ALA A 201 -9.76 -16.14 -4.19
C ALA A 201 -9.64 -15.48 -5.58
N THR A 202 -10.36 -15.99 -6.59
CA THR A 202 -10.38 -15.39 -7.93
C THR A 202 -11.18 -14.09 -7.92
N GLN A 203 -12.30 -14.04 -7.21
CA GLN A 203 -13.05 -12.81 -7.02
C GLN A 203 -12.25 -11.78 -6.22
N LEU A 204 -11.52 -12.21 -5.18
CA LEU A 204 -10.63 -11.33 -4.44
C LEU A 204 -9.55 -10.74 -5.34
N GLN A 205 -8.86 -11.57 -6.14
CA GLN A 205 -7.87 -11.10 -7.11
C GLN A 205 -8.48 -10.08 -8.09
N THR A 206 -9.64 -10.40 -8.66
CA THR A 206 -10.35 -9.50 -9.59
C THR A 206 -10.66 -8.15 -8.95
N MET A 207 -11.14 -8.15 -7.70
CA MET A 207 -11.42 -6.92 -6.96
C MET A 207 -10.15 -6.08 -6.74
N VAL A 208 -9.06 -6.67 -6.28
CA VAL A 208 -7.83 -5.90 -6.03
C VAL A 208 -7.16 -5.41 -7.31
N GLU A 209 -7.26 -6.17 -8.41
CA GLU A 209 -6.82 -5.73 -9.75
C GLU A 209 -7.69 -4.55 -10.24
N GLN A 210 -8.99 -4.56 -9.97
CA GLN A 210 -9.86 -3.41 -10.23
C GLN A 210 -9.42 -2.18 -9.43
N VAL A 211 -9.10 -2.34 -8.14
CA VAL A 211 -8.58 -1.23 -7.30
C VAL A 211 -7.26 -0.71 -7.85
N ALA A 212 -6.35 -1.59 -8.26
CA ALA A 212 -5.09 -1.23 -8.89
C ALA A 212 -5.31 -0.42 -10.18
N ALA A 213 -6.26 -0.84 -11.01
CA ALA A 213 -6.62 -0.12 -12.24
C ALA A 213 -7.25 1.26 -11.95
N LEU A 214 -8.15 1.36 -10.95
CA LEU A 214 -8.78 2.61 -10.54
C LEU A 214 -7.78 3.64 -10.00
N THR A 215 -6.76 3.18 -9.31
CA THR A 215 -5.70 4.03 -8.73
C THR A 215 -4.52 4.22 -9.66
N GLY A 216 -4.38 3.41 -10.70
CA GLY A 216 -3.23 3.38 -11.59
C GLY A 216 -1.97 2.77 -10.97
N VAL A 217 -2.09 2.05 -9.84
CA VAL A 217 -0.94 1.46 -9.13
C VAL A 217 -0.58 0.12 -9.75
N GLU A 218 0.66 -0.04 -10.15
CA GLU A 218 1.16 -1.25 -10.83
C GLU A 218 1.77 -2.27 -9.85
N VAL A 219 2.38 -1.78 -8.77
CA VAL A 219 3.01 -2.60 -7.71
C VAL A 219 2.31 -2.26 -6.40
N TYR A 220 1.51 -3.20 -5.88
CA TYR A 220 0.56 -2.94 -4.81
C TYR A 220 0.46 -4.07 -3.79
N GLY A 221 -0.18 -3.78 -2.70
CA GLY A 221 -0.60 -4.75 -1.69
C GLY A 221 -1.57 -4.12 -0.71
N GLY A 222 -2.08 -4.92 0.19
CA GLY A 222 -3.05 -4.43 1.17
C GLY A 222 -3.56 -5.53 2.07
N ASP A 223 -4.66 -5.21 2.74
CA ASP A 223 -5.29 -6.08 3.71
C ASP A 223 -6.80 -6.19 3.44
N VAL A 224 -7.34 -7.39 3.63
CA VAL A 224 -8.78 -7.65 3.58
C VAL A 224 -9.22 -8.43 4.82
N ILE A 225 -10.49 -8.28 5.21
CA ILE A 225 -11.14 -9.16 6.16
C ILE A 225 -12.05 -10.11 5.39
N VAL A 226 -11.91 -11.42 5.64
CA VAL A 226 -12.85 -12.46 5.17
C VAL A 226 -13.78 -12.81 6.31
N ALA A 227 -15.06 -12.51 6.13
CA ALA A 227 -16.11 -12.83 7.09
C ALA A 227 -16.44 -14.34 7.12
N PRO A 228 -17.08 -14.85 8.18
CA PRO A 228 -17.53 -16.24 8.23
C PRO A 228 -18.46 -16.66 7.08
N SER A 229 -19.12 -15.70 6.42
CA SER A 229 -19.96 -15.92 5.23
C SER A 229 -19.16 -16.17 3.95
N GLY A 230 -17.84 -15.91 3.95
CA GLY A 230 -16.99 -15.90 2.75
C GLY A 230 -16.98 -14.57 1.99
N GLU A 231 -17.77 -13.59 2.45
CA GLU A 231 -17.64 -12.22 1.95
C GLU A 231 -16.32 -11.61 2.41
N PHE A 232 -15.74 -10.74 1.60
CA PHE A 232 -14.49 -10.08 1.95
C PHE A 232 -14.60 -8.56 1.76
N PHE A 233 -13.85 -7.83 2.59
CA PHE A 233 -13.89 -6.37 2.68
C PHE A 233 -12.48 -5.81 2.65
N LEU A 234 -12.21 -4.88 1.75
CA LEU A 234 -10.91 -4.21 1.67
C LEU A 234 -10.76 -3.23 2.84
N ILE A 235 -9.70 -3.36 3.61
CA ILE A 235 -9.42 -2.49 4.77
C ILE A 235 -8.17 -1.64 4.62
N ASP A 236 -7.28 -2.01 3.69
CA ASP A 236 -6.09 -1.21 3.33
C ASP A 236 -5.60 -1.57 1.92
N PHE A 237 -5.05 -0.57 1.20
CA PHE A 237 -4.43 -0.74 -0.10
C PHE A 237 -3.28 0.25 -0.23
N ASN A 238 -2.11 -0.25 -0.58
CA ASN A 238 -0.87 0.51 -0.56
C ASN A 238 -0.08 0.33 -1.85
N ASP A 239 0.59 1.39 -2.27
CA ASP A 239 1.64 1.37 -3.27
C ASP A 239 2.89 0.64 -2.73
N TRP A 240 3.55 -0.07 -3.59
CA TRP A 240 4.85 -0.73 -3.38
C TRP A 240 5.08 -1.24 -1.94
N PRO A 241 4.40 -2.30 -1.52
CA PRO A 241 4.60 -2.90 -0.20
C PRO A 241 5.96 -3.62 -0.11
N SER A 242 6.32 -4.02 1.09
CA SER A 242 7.60 -4.71 1.34
C SER A 242 7.69 -6.14 0.80
N PHE A 243 6.55 -6.74 0.39
CA PHE A 243 6.46 -8.13 -0.07
C PHE A 243 7.18 -9.15 0.83
N SER A 244 7.20 -8.90 2.14
CA SER A 244 8.03 -9.65 3.09
C SER A 244 7.79 -11.17 3.10
N ARG A 245 6.57 -11.60 2.68
CA ARG A 245 6.18 -13.01 2.63
C ARG A 245 6.42 -13.69 1.27
N CYS A 246 6.64 -12.91 0.22
CA CYS A 246 6.80 -13.43 -1.15
C CYS A 246 7.84 -12.65 -1.97
N ARG A 247 8.87 -12.09 -1.29
CA ARG A 247 9.83 -11.15 -1.90
C ARG A 247 10.44 -11.65 -3.20
N GLU A 248 10.90 -12.90 -3.22
CA GLU A 248 11.59 -13.44 -4.40
C GLU A 248 10.64 -13.54 -5.60
N THR A 249 9.43 -14.08 -5.41
CA THR A 249 8.45 -14.22 -6.48
C THR A 249 7.91 -12.87 -6.93
N ALA A 250 7.66 -11.96 -6.00
CA ALA A 250 7.25 -10.59 -6.28
C ALA A 250 8.32 -9.80 -7.05
N ALA A 251 9.59 -9.88 -6.63
CA ALA A 251 10.68 -9.22 -7.34
C ALA A 251 10.80 -9.71 -8.79
N LYS A 252 10.68 -11.02 -9.03
CA LYS A 252 10.65 -11.60 -10.39
C LYS A 252 9.47 -11.06 -11.21
N ALA A 253 8.29 -10.94 -10.61
CA ALA A 253 7.11 -10.39 -11.28
C ALA A 253 7.28 -8.91 -11.61
N ILE A 254 7.79 -8.09 -10.67
CA ILE A 254 8.07 -6.66 -10.90
C ILE A 254 9.11 -6.51 -12.02
N VAL A 255 10.20 -7.29 -11.98
CA VAL A 255 11.24 -7.27 -13.01
C VAL A 255 10.67 -7.62 -14.38
N ALA A 256 9.83 -8.65 -14.46
CA ALA A 256 9.17 -9.05 -15.70
C ALA A 256 8.26 -7.93 -16.23
N TRP A 257 7.44 -7.33 -15.36
CA TRP A 257 6.57 -6.20 -15.68
C TRP A 257 7.35 -4.99 -16.19
N VAL A 258 8.40 -4.59 -15.45
CA VAL A 258 9.26 -3.45 -15.82
C VAL A 258 9.96 -3.71 -17.17
N LYS A 259 10.52 -4.91 -17.38
CA LYS A 259 11.16 -5.26 -18.64
C LYS A 259 10.18 -5.20 -19.82
N HIS A 260 8.97 -5.73 -19.63
CA HIS A 260 7.96 -5.77 -20.69
C HIS A 260 7.47 -4.37 -21.08
N ASN A 261 7.12 -3.54 -20.09
CA ASN A 261 6.41 -2.28 -20.33
C ASN A 261 7.32 -1.07 -20.47
N TYR A 262 8.54 -1.14 -19.93
CA TYR A 262 9.41 0.02 -19.81
C TYR A 262 10.79 -0.14 -20.43
N LEU A 263 11.28 -1.39 -20.60
CA LEU A 263 12.63 -1.64 -21.11
C LEU A 263 12.62 -2.22 -22.53
N ASN A 264 11.60 -3.00 -22.91
CA ASN A 264 11.48 -3.45 -24.28
C ASN A 264 11.05 -2.28 -25.15
N GLU A 265 11.97 -1.71 -25.91
CA GLU A 265 11.61 -0.80 -27.00
C GLU A 265 10.70 -1.55 -27.94
N THR A 266 9.47 -1.05 -28.11
CA THR A 266 8.62 -1.50 -29.21
C THR A 266 9.37 -1.15 -30.50
N LYS A 267 9.90 -2.18 -31.20
CA LYS A 267 10.47 -2.04 -32.52
C LYS A 267 9.43 -1.52 -33.50
#